data_c73a008baa3f39b0ef053f608bfa7c80
#
_entry.id   c73a008baa3f39b0ef053f608bfa7c80
#
_cell.length_a   1.000
_cell.length_b   1.000
_cell.length_c   1.000
_cell.angle_alpha   90.00
_cell.angle_beta   90.00
_cell.angle_gamma   90.00
#
_symmetry.space_group_name_H-M   'P 1'
#
loop_
_entity.id
_entity.type
_entity.pdbx_description
1 polymer ?
#
loop_
_entity_poly.entity_id
_entity_poly.type
_entity_poly.pdbx_seq_one_letter_code
_entity_poly.pdbx_strand_id
1 'polypeptide(L)'
;MWQLLKNKKCRIQISTVEYPNPEEKAVFDIAISMAKENGADIIIGTDPDCDRVGVVVKNNEGEYVVLNGNQVGSLLVDYVISNKIDEIKTMNNPTIVKTIVTSELGANIAKVMVLDV
;
A
#
# COMPACT_ATOMS: atom_id res chain seq x y z
N MET A 1 -11.97 7.82 -1.40
CA MET A 1 -11.72 9.22 -1.83
C MET A 1 -10.40 9.25 -2.57
N TRP A 2 -10.41 9.60 -3.85
CA TRP A 2 -9.21 9.64 -4.68
C TRP A 2 -8.66 11.06 -4.68
N GLN A 3 -7.44 11.22 -4.24
CA GLN A 3 -6.76 12.50 -4.28
C GLN A 3 -5.69 12.47 -5.37
N LEU A 4 -5.99 13.09 -6.52
CA LEU A 4 -4.93 13.58 -7.40
C LEU A 4 -4.37 14.85 -6.74
N LEU A 5 -3.10 14.83 -6.37
CA LEU A 5 -2.38 15.96 -5.81
C LEU A 5 -2.21 17.08 -6.86
N LYS A 6 -3.30 17.74 -7.24
CA LYS A 6 -3.33 19.04 -7.90
C LYS A 6 -4.54 19.82 -7.38
N ASN A 7 -4.28 20.66 -6.37
CA ASN A 7 -5.04 21.87 -5.96
C ASN A 7 -6.54 21.94 -6.32
N LYS A 8 -7.37 20.94 -5.97
CA LYS A 8 -8.82 21.10 -6.00
C LYS A 8 -9.42 20.59 -4.70
N LYS A 9 -10.25 21.42 -4.06
CA LYS A 9 -11.09 21.01 -2.91
C LYS A 9 -11.82 19.73 -3.25
N CYS A 10 -11.46 18.65 -2.59
CA CYS A 10 -12.07 17.35 -2.79
C CYS A 10 -13.44 17.33 -2.10
N ARG A 11 -14.51 17.10 -2.88
CA ARG A 11 -15.83 16.78 -2.34
C ARG A 11 -15.91 15.27 -2.22
N ILE A 12 -16.13 14.76 -1.01
CA ILE A 12 -16.35 13.33 -0.78
C ILE A 12 -17.70 12.96 -1.40
N GLN A 13 -17.69 12.23 -2.50
CA GLN A 13 -18.86 11.55 -3.03
C GLN A 13 -18.65 10.04 -2.88
N ILE A 14 -19.27 9.46 -1.86
CA ILE A 14 -19.30 8.01 -1.62
C ILE A 14 -20.26 7.30 -2.61
N SER A 15 -20.97 8.08 -3.43
CA SER A 15 -22.01 7.60 -4.35
C SER A 15 -21.51 6.84 -5.58
N THR A 16 -20.19 6.73 -5.79
CA THR A 16 -19.62 6.09 -7.00
C THR A 16 -19.26 4.62 -6.77
N VAL A 17 -19.33 4.12 -5.54
CA VAL A 17 -18.93 2.75 -5.20
C VAL A 17 -19.92 2.18 -4.19
N GLU A 18 -20.46 1.00 -4.48
CA GLU A 18 -21.42 0.30 -3.61
C GLU A 18 -20.77 -0.16 -2.30
N TYR A 19 -19.50 -0.60 -2.38
CA TYR A 19 -18.66 -0.98 -1.23
C TYR A 19 -17.30 -0.28 -1.31
N PRO A 20 -17.02 0.73 -0.48
CA PRO A 20 -15.74 1.46 -0.51
C PRO A 20 -14.61 0.68 0.17
N ASN A 21 -14.36 -0.56 -0.25
CA ASN A 21 -13.25 -1.38 0.22
C ASN A 21 -12.04 -1.19 -0.70
N PRO A 22 -10.92 -0.62 -0.22
CA PRO A 22 -9.74 -0.35 -1.05
C PRO A 22 -8.98 -1.62 -1.50
N GLU A 23 -9.42 -2.81 -1.13
CA GLU A 23 -8.89 -4.07 -1.65
C GLU A 23 -9.61 -4.57 -2.91
N GLU A 24 -10.75 -3.97 -3.26
CA GLU A 24 -11.54 -4.39 -4.42
C GLU A 24 -11.14 -3.64 -5.69
N LYS A 25 -10.83 -4.39 -6.76
CA LYS A 25 -10.41 -3.81 -8.05
C LYS A 25 -11.42 -2.82 -8.61
N ALA A 26 -12.71 -3.11 -8.51
CA ALA A 26 -13.78 -2.26 -9.04
C ALA A 26 -13.78 -0.84 -8.45
N VAL A 27 -13.28 -0.69 -7.22
CA VAL A 27 -13.14 0.61 -6.56
C VAL A 27 -12.14 1.50 -7.29
N PHE A 28 -11.15 0.92 -7.98
CA PHE A 28 -10.08 1.63 -8.66
C PHE A 28 -10.35 1.96 -10.12
N ASP A 29 -11.43 1.51 -10.73
CA ASP A 29 -11.67 1.67 -12.18
C ASP A 29 -11.62 3.12 -12.64
N ILE A 30 -12.26 4.04 -11.90
CA ILE A 30 -12.24 5.48 -12.19
C ILE A 30 -10.81 6.03 -12.01
N ALA A 31 -10.14 5.65 -10.93
CA ALA A 31 -8.80 6.12 -10.63
C ALA A 31 -7.77 5.60 -11.64
N ILE A 32 -7.92 4.37 -12.11
CA ILE A 32 -7.08 3.79 -13.18
C ILE A 32 -7.28 4.56 -14.49
N SER A 33 -8.52 4.91 -14.84
CA SER A 33 -8.80 5.71 -16.03
C SER A 33 -8.10 7.07 -15.95
N MET A 34 -8.24 7.74 -14.81
CA MET A 34 -7.56 9.02 -14.55
C MET A 34 -6.02 8.89 -14.55
N ALA A 35 -5.49 7.79 -14.01
CA ALA A 35 -4.05 7.53 -13.98
C ALA A 35 -3.49 7.33 -15.39
N LYS A 36 -4.22 6.62 -16.27
CA LYS A 36 -3.85 6.45 -17.69
C LYS A 36 -3.78 7.78 -18.41
N GLU A 37 -4.78 8.68 -18.21
CA GLU A 37 -4.82 10.00 -18.84
C GLU A 37 -3.69 10.91 -18.36
N ASN A 38 -3.26 10.77 -17.10
CA ASN A 38 -2.25 11.63 -16.47
C ASN A 38 -0.85 11.00 -16.43
N GLY A 39 -0.68 9.77 -16.92
CA GLY A 39 0.60 9.06 -16.91
C GLY A 39 1.12 8.73 -15.51
N ALA A 40 0.21 8.47 -14.54
CA ALA A 40 0.61 8.13 -13.18
C ALA A 40 1.04 6.65 -13.10
N ASP A 41 2.10 6.35 -12.36
CA ASP A 41 2.63 4.99 -12.19
C ASP A 41 2.07 4.29 -10.95
N ILE A 42 1.55 5.06 -9.98
CA ILE A 42 0.99 4.56 -8.73
C ILE A 42 -0.32 5.27 -8.38
N ILE A 43 -1.26 4.52 -7.82
CA ILE A 43 -2.52 5.04 -7.29
C ILE A 43 -2.63 4.58 -5.84
N ILE A 44 -2.96 5.50 -4.94
CA ILE A 44 -3.19 5.21 -3.53
C ILE A 44 -4.61 5.66 -3.18
N GLY A 45 -5.37 4.76 -2.58
CA GLY A 45 -6.73 5.03 -2.12
C GLY A 45 -6.94 4.58 -0.68
N THR A 46 -7.73 5.34 0.06
CA THR A 46 -8.18 4.97 1.40
C THR A 46 -9.70 4.79 1.40
N ASP A 47 -10.21 4.07 2.36
CA ASP A 47 -11.63 4.09 2.67
C ASP A 47 -12.05 5.41 3.37
N PRO A 48 -13.36 5.62 3.62
CA PRO A 48 -13.85 6.91 4.11
C PRO A 48 -13.31 7.34 5.47
N ASP A 49 -13.05 6.41 6.37
CA ASP A 49 -12.49 6.63 7.71
C ASP A 49 -10.96 6.52 7.76
N CYS A 50 -10.35 6.19 6.61
CA CYS A 50 -8.91 6.19 6.39
C CYS A 50 -8.12 5.19 7.27
N ASP A 51 -8.76 4.10 7.72
CA ASP A 51 -8.10 3.05 8.48
C ASP A 51 -7.49 1.96 7.57
N ARG A 52 -7.88 1.91 6.30
CA ARG A 52 -7.35 1.01 5.27
C ARG A 52 -6.76 1.76 4.10
N VAL A 53 -5.77 1.16 3.46
CA VAL A 53 -5.13 1.69 2.25
C VAL A 53 -5.07 0.62 1.16
N GLY A 54 -5.45 0.99 -0.05
CA GLY A 54 -5.25 0.20 -1.24
C GLY A 54 -4.23 0.85 -2.17
N VAL A 55 -3.46 0.03 -2.86
CA VAL A 55 -2.39 0.48 -3.75
C VAL A 55 -2.53 -0.22 -5.10
N VAL A 56 -2.47 0.57 -6.16
CA VAL A 56 -2.39 0.07 -7.53
C VAL A 56 -1.09 0.56 -8.15
N VAL A 57 -0.39 -0.33 -8.81
CA VAL A 57 0.87 -0.02 -9.48
C VAL A 57 0.78 -0.36 -10.96
N LYS A 58 1.46 0.42 -11.78
CA LYS A 58 1.63 0.12 -13.20
C LYS A 58 2.80 -0.86 -13.36
N ASN A 59 2.54 -2.00 -13.99
CA ASN A 59 3.57 -3.00 -14.28
C ASN A 59 4.41 -2.62 -15.51
N ASN A 60 5.44 -3.42 -15.80
CA ASN A 60 6.33 -3.19 -16.95
C ASN A 60 5.64 -3.31 -18.31
N GLU A 61 4.46 -3.93 -18.36
CA GLU A 61 3.62 -4.09 -19.55
C GLU A 61 2.65 -2.92 -19.74
N GLY A 62 2.63 -1.98 -18.78
CA GLY A 62 1.76 -0.81 -18.77
C GLY A 62 0.37 -1.07 -18.18
N GLU A 63 0.15 -2.24 -17.57
CA GLU A 63 -1.11 -2.59 -16.92
C GLU A 63 -1.13 -2.14 -15.47
N TYR A 64 -2.31 -1.77 -14.97
CA TYR A 64 -2.52 -1.39 -13.57
C TYR A 64 -2.96 -2.58 -12.75
N VAL A 65 -2.15 -2.95 -11.76
CA VAL A 65 -2.34 -4.11 -10.88
C VAL A 65 -2.63 -3.64 -9.46
N VAL A 66 -3.74 -4.10 -8.88
CA VAL A 66 -4.09 -3.86 -7.48
C VAL A 66 -3.26 -4.79 -6.60
N LEU A 67 -2.52 -4.23 -5.65
CA LEU A 67 -1.79 -5.01 -4.66
C LEU A 67 -2.73 -5.37 -3.51
N ASN A 68 -2.65 -6.62 -3.04
CA ASN A 68 -3.37 -7.03 -1.85
C ASN A 68 -2.67 -6.57 -0.57
N GLY A 69 -3.37 -6.58 0.57
CA GLY A 69 -2.84 -6.09 1.84
C GLY A 69 -1.55 -6.79 2.30
N ASN A 70 -1.39 -8.09 2.01
CA ASN A 70 -0.16 -8.83 2.34
C ASN A 70 1.04 -8.38 1.50
N GLN A 71 0.81 -8.07 0.22
CA GLN A 71 1.86 -7.53 -0.66
C GLN A 71 2.29 -6.13 -0.21
N VAL A 72 1.32 -5.25 0.04
CA VAL A 72 1.60 -3.89 0.54
C VAL A 72 2.32 -3.96 1.89
N GLY A 73 1.83 -4.78 2.82
CA GLY A 73 2.45 -4.96 4.15
C GLY A 73 3.90 -5.45 4.05
N SER A 74 4.18 -6.43 3.18
CA SER A 74 5.54 -6.95 2.99
C SER A 74 6.49 -5.92 2.40
N LEU A 75 6.03 -5.13 1.41
CA LEU A 75 6.80 -4.02 0.84
C LEU A 75 7.09 -2.92 1.87
N LEU A 76 6.13 -2.62 2.74
CA LEU A 76 6.32 -1.64 3.81
C LEU A 76 7.32 -2.14 4.86
N VAL A 77 7.28 -3.43 5.24
CA VAL A 77 8.25 -4.04 6.15
C VAL A 77 9.65 -3.93 5.57
N ASP A 78 9.85 -4.34 4.31
CA ASP A 78 11.13 -4.23 3.62
C ASP A 78 11.63 -2.79 3.59
N TYR A 79 10.80 -1.85 3.18
CA TYR A 79 11.14 -0.43 3.09
C TYR A 79 11.54 0.16 4.45
N VAL A 80 10.75 -0.10 5.50
CA VAL A 80 11.01 0.45 6.83
C VAL A 80 12.31 -0.12 7.41
N ILE A 81 12.53 -1.43 7.32
CA ILE A 81 13.74 -2.07 7.84
C ILE A 81 14.97 -1.58 7.06
N SER A 82 14.92 -1.58 5.73
CA SER A 82 16.04 -1.12 4.89
C SER A 82 16.46 0.32 5.20
N ASN A 83 15.48 1.21 5.41
CA ASN A 83 15.78 2.62 5.67
C ASN A 83 16.14 2.93 7.13
N LYS A 84 15.88 2.01 8.06
CA LYS A 84 16.16 2.18 9.49
C LYS A 84 17.11 1.12 10.04
N ILE A 85 17.83 0.42 9.19
CA ILE A 85 18.66 -0.72 9.60
C ILE A 85 19.67 -0.36 10.68
N ASP A 86 20.32 0.80 10.58
CA ASP A 86 21.31 1.26 11.56
C ASP A 86 20.66 1.57 12.91
N GLU A 87 19.47 2.16 12.91
CA GLU A 87 18.69 2.41 14.13
C GLU A 87 18.23 1.09 14.76
N ILE A 88 17.69 0.17 13.95
CA ILE A 88 17.19 -1.13 14.40
C ILE A 88 18.29 -1.99 15.04
N LYS A 89 19.52 -1.96 14.50
CA LYS A 89 20.67 -2.67 15.05
C LYS A 89 21.07 -2.20 16.45
N THR A 90 20.73 -0.97 16.80
CA THR A 90 21.01 -0.42 18.16
C THR A 90 19.91 -0.73 19.17
N MET A 91 18.75 -1.23 18.70
CA MET A 91 17.61 -1.55 19.56
C MET A 91 17.86 -2.82 20.36
N ASN A 92 17.41 -2.82 21.60
CA ASN A 92 17.39 -4.03 22.41
C ASN A 92 16.13 -4.85 22.03
N ASN A 93 16.34 -5.98 21.34
CA ASN A 93 15.29 -6.90 20.92
C ASN A 93 14.24 -6.27 19.94
N PRO A 94 14.65 -5.85 18.74
CA PRO A 94 13.71 -5.36 17.74
C PRO A 94 12.69 -6.45 17.37
N THR A 95 11.41 -6.10 17.38
CA THR A 95 10.33 -7.07 17.24
C THR A 95 9.33 -6.61 16.19
N ILE A 96 8.91 -7.53 15.30
CA ILE A 96 7.77 -7.34 14.41
C ILE A 96 6.55 -8.06 14.97
N VAL A 97 5.39 -7.39 14.93
CA VAL A 97 4.10 -7.96 15.36
C VAL A 97 3.18 -8.05 14.16
N LYS A 98 2.59 -9.21 13.94
CA LYS A 98 1.59 -9.44 12.88
C LYS A 98 0.40 -10.22 13.43
N THR A 99 -0.73 -10.16 12.73
CA THR A 99 -1.88 -11.02 13.02
C THR A 99 -1.70 -12.41 12.40
N ILE A 100 -2.49 -13.38 12.87
CA ILE A 100 -2.43 -14.76 12.36
C ILE A 100 -2.82 -14.87 10.88
N VAL A 101 -3.68 -13.97 10.39
CA VAL A 101 -4.12 -13.93 8.99
C VAL A 101 -3.15 -13.22 8.06
N THR A 102 -2.15 -12.54 8.61
CA THR A 102 -1.10 -11.86 7.82
C THR A 102 -0.07 -12.87 7.33
N SER A 103 0.35 -12.71 6.07
CA SER A 103 1.38 -13.55 5.45
C SER A 103 2.66 -13.63 6.28
N GLU A 104 3.35 -14.78 6.22
CA GLU A 104 4.69 -14.95 6.82
C GLU A 104 5.78 -14.20 6.07
N LEU A 105 5.52 -13.69 4.87
CA LEU A 105 6.52 -13.03 4.04
C LEU A 105 7.17 -11.84 4.75
N GLY A 106 6.37 -10.95 5.35
CA GLY A 106 6.91 -9.80 6.10
C GLY A 106 7.77 -10.23 7.30
N ALA A 107 7.37 -11.29 8.02
CA ALA A 107 8.16 -11.83 9.11
C ALA A 107 9.48 -12.45 8.62
N ASN A 108 9.46 -13.14 7.48
CA ASN A 108 10.67 -13.71 6.88
C ASN A 108 11.63 -12.62 6.38
N ILE A 109 11.11 -11.55 5.76
CA ILE A 109 11.90 -10.37 5.39
C ILE A 109 12.61 -9.80 6.63
N ALA A 110 11.86 -9.58 7.70
CA ALA A 110 12.43 -9.04 8.94
C ALA A 110 13.52 -9.94 9.53
N LYS A 111 13.33 -11.27 9.52
CA LYS A 111 14.34 -12.24 9.98
C LYS A 111 15.62 -12.15 9.17
N VAL A 112 15.52 -12.17 7.85
CA VAL A 112 16.70 -12.12 6.96
C VAL A 112 17.46 -10.81 7.13
N MET A 113 16.76 -9.68 7.23
CA MET A 113 17.40 -8.36 7.30
C MET A 113 18.00 -8.02 8.68
N VAL A 114 17.48 -8.60 9.76
CA VAL A 114 17.88 -8.24 11.14
C VAL A 114 18.69 -9.34 11.82
N LEU A 115 18.50 -10.61 11.45
CA LEU A 115 19.15 -11.76 12.10
C LEU A 115 20.40 -12.27 11.37
N ASP A 116 20.69 -11.83 10.15
CA ASP A 116 21.92 -12.14 9.41
C ASP A 116 23.06 -11.15 9.68
N VAL A 117 23.11 -10.59 10.90
CA VAL A 117 24.15 -9.64 11.31
C VAL A 117 24.91 -10.14 12.53
#